data_d19b47ad03d580982839456fe7b6b264
#
_entry.id   d19b47ad03d580982839456fe7b6b264
#
_cell.length_a   1.000
_cell.length_b   1.000
_cell.length_c   1.000
_cell.angle_alpha   90.00
_cell.angle_beta   90.00
_cell.angle_gamma   90.00
#
_symmetry.space_group_name_H-M   'P 1'
#
loop_
_entity.id
_entity.type
_entity.pdbx_description
1 polymer ?
#
loop_
_entity_poly.entity_id
_entity_poly.type
_entity_poly.pdbx_seq_one_letter_code
_entity_poly.pdbx_strand_id
1 'polypeptide(L)'
;MDVKTGERRLVSIRRFVPQHRRGEYAELWATLHAAATVHGAHAWHFVSAETPGVFLEFLEFGPESDVRSDPAVVEGIRNLHNEFGMPYPSPNTIEEWVEITAPARELP
;
A
#
# COMPACT_ATOMS: atom_id res chain seq x y z
N MET A 1 -11.51 -28.01 -8.51
CA MET A 1 -10.97 -27.06 -9.47
C MET A 1 -10.04 -26.08 -8.79
N ASP A 2 -8.86 -25.95 -9.34
CA ASP A 2 -7.84 -25.15 -8.73
C ASP A 2 -8.07 -23.66 -8.95
N VAL A 3 -7.86 -22.91 -7.90
CA VAL A 3 -7.81 -21.47 -7.98
C VAL A 3 -6.42 -21.09 -8.49
N LYS A 4 -6.38 -20.27 -9.53
CA LYS A 4 -5.10 -19.77 -10.03
C LYS A 4 -4.74 -18.50 -9.29
N THR A 5 -3.45 -18.37 -8.97
CA THR A 5 -2.93 -17.12 -8.48
C THR A 5 -2.48 -16.28 -9.68
N GLY A 6 -2.90 -15.03 -9.70
CA GLY A 6 -2.42 -14.08 -10.68
C GLY A 6 -1.03 -13.58 -10.31
N GLU A 7 -0.50 -12.71 -11.16
CA GLU A 7 0.82 -12.14 -10.92
C GLU A 7 0.76 -10.80 -10.21
N ARG A 8 -0.43 -10.25 -10.04
CA ARG A 8 -0.59 -8.98 -9.33
C ARG A 8 -0.46 -9.17 -7.84
N ARG A 9 0.11 -8.18 -7.21
CA ARG A 9 0.33 -8.15 -5.76
C ARG A 9 -0.28 -6.89 -5.18
N LEU A 10 -0.76 -7.00 -3.95
CA LEU A 10 -1.24 -5.89 -3.15
C LEU A 10 -0.49 -5.92 -1.83
N VAL A 11 0.18 -4.83 -1.52
CA VAL A 11 0.82 -4.66 -0.21
C VAL A 11 0.00 -3.67 0.58
N SER A 12 -0.38 -4.02 1.79
CA SER A 12 -1.12 -3.13 2.67
C SER A 12 -0.32 -2.82 3.93
N ILE A 13 -0.37 -1.57 4.34
CA ILE A 13 0.33 -1.08 5.53
C ILE A 13 -0.65 -0.24 6.33
N ARG A 14 -0.75 -0.52 7.62
CA ARG A 14 -1.59 0.26 8.52
C ARG A 14 -0.71 1.18 9.36
N ARG A 15 -1.11 2.46 9.48
CA ARG A 15 -0.33 3.48 10.17
C ARG A 15 -1.18 4.30 11.11
N PHE A 16 -0.58 4.80 12.17
CA PHE A 16 -1.22 5.82 12.99
C PHE A 16 -0.62 7.19 12.64
N VAL A 17 -1.47 8.16 12.29
CA VAL A 17 -1.05 9.52 11.97
C VAL A 17 -1.77 10.48 12.92
N PRO A 18 -1.05 11.19 13.78
CA PRO A 18 -1.66 12.19 14.66
C PRO A 18 -2.35 13.27 13.84
N GLN A 19 -3.48 13.76 14.33
CA GLN A 19 -4.28 14.71 13.57
C GLN A 19 -3.50 15.98 13.20
N HIS A 20 -2.67 16.48 14.09
CA HIS A 20 -1.90 17.70 13.83
C HIS A 20 -0.78 17.50 12.80
N ARG A 21 -0.52 16.26 12.39
CA ARG A 21 0.51 15.95 11.39
C ARG A 21 -0.07 15.45 10.08
N ARG A 22 -1.37 15.52 9.89
CA ARG A 22 -2.00 15.04 8.66
C ARG A 22 -1.50 15.75 7.41
N GLY A 23 -1.18 17.04 7.52
CA GLY A 23 -0.65 17.79 6.39
C GLY A 23 0.70 17.26 5.93
N GLU A 24 1.61 16.99 6.86
CA GLU A 24 2.91 16.39 6.54
C GLU A 24 2.73 15.00 5.93
N TYR A 25 1.83 14.22 6.50
CA TYR A 25 1.54 12.89 5.99
C TYR A 25 1.04 12.95 4.54
N ALA A 26 0.12 13.86 4.26
CA ALA A 26 -0.44 14.02 2.93
C ALA A 26 0.63 14.36 1.90
N GLU A 27 1.61 15.19 2.27
CA GLU A 27 2.71 15.54 1.38
C GLU A 27 3.62 14.36 1.10
N LEU A 28 3.98 13.60 2.13
CA LEU A 28 4.82 12.41 1.97
C LEU A 28 4.08 11.34 1.16
N TRP A 29 2.80 11.16 1.41
CA TRP A 29 1.98 10.22 0.64
C TRP A 29 1.91 10.62 -0.83
N ALA A 30 1.71 11.91 -1.11
CA ALA A 30 1.64 12.39 -2.50
C ALA A 30 2.93 12.10 -3.25
N THR A 31 4.08 12.24 -2.60
CA THR A 31 5.37 11.92 -3.20
C THR A 31 5.48 10.43 -3.52
N LEU A 32 5.10 9.57 -2.59
CA LEU A 32 5.10 8.13 -2.81
C LEU A 32 4.12 7.75 -3.92
N HIS A 33 2.93 8.31 -3.88
CA HIS A 33 1.90 8.05 -4.89
C HIS A 33 2.40 8.40 -6.29
N ALA A 34 3.02 9.56 -6.45
CA ALA A 34 3.55 9.97 -7.75
C ALA A 34 4.66 9.02 -8.22
N ALA A 35 5.57 8.63 -7.32
CA ALA A 35 6.64 7.71 -7.66
C ALA A 35 6.11 6.33 -8.09
N ALA A 36 5.09 5.84 -7.41
CA ALA A 36 4.53 4.53 -7.73
C ALA A 36 3.73 4.55 -9.04
N THR A 37 2.91 5.57 -9.24
CA THR A 37 2.01 5.62 -10.38
C THR A 37 2.73 5.89 -11.69
N VAL A 38 3.86 6.56 -11.65
CA VAL A 38 4.66 6.80 -12.86
C VAL A 38 5.18 5.49 -13.47
N HIS A 39 5.31 4.44 -12.66
CA HIS A 39 5.73 3.11 -13.10
C HIS A 39 4.56 2.16 -13.35
N GLY A 40 3.33 2.66 -13.31
CA GLY A 40 2.15 1.85 -13.59
C GLY A 40 1.56 1.11 -12.41
N ALA A 41 2.08 1.31 -11.21
CA ALA A 41 1.47 0.78 -10.01
C ALA A 41 0.30 1.65 -9.57
N HIS A 42 -0.55 1.11 -8.70
CA HIS A 42 -1.64 1.86 -8.09
C HIS A 42 -1.36 2.02 -6.60
N ALA A 43 -1.71 3.16 -6.06
CA ALA A 43 -1.50 3.44 -4.64
C ALA A 43 -2.73 4.17 -4.11
N TRP A 44 -3.26 3.64 -3.01
CA TRP A 44 -4.44 4.21 -2.35
C TRP A 44 -4.19 4.31 -0.86
N HIS A 45 -4.87 5.25 -0.22
CA HIS A 45 -4.91 5.25 1.23
C HIS A 45 -6.30 5.64 1.71
N PHE A 46 -6.65 5.13 2.87
CA PHE A 46 -7.94 5.33 3.49
C PHE A 46 -7.73 5.64 4.97
N VAL A 47 -8.62 6.41 5.54
CA VAL A 47 -8.62 6.63 6.99
C VAL A 47 -9.74 5.80 7.59
N SER A 48 -9.50 5.24 8.77
CA SER A 48 -10.50 4.45 9.46
C SER A 48 -11.73 5.28 9.79
N ALA A 49 -12.91 4.73 9.52
CA ALA A 49 -14.17 5.36 9.89
C ALA A 49 -14.45 5.23 11.39
N GLU A 50 -13.79 4.29 12.07
CA GLU A 50 -14.07 3.96 13.46
C GLU A 50 -12.97 4.42 14.42
N THR A 51 -11.72 4.27 14.01
CA THR A 51 -10.56 4.57 14.86
C THR A 51 -9.84 5.80 14.33
N PRO A 52 -9.97 6.95 15.01
CA PRO A 52 -9.31 8.17 14.54
C PRO A 52 -7.80 7.99 14.41
N GLY A 53 -7.25 8.53 13.34
CA GLY A 53 -5.81 8.54 13.12
C GLY A 53 -5.24 7.28 12.49
N VAL A 54 -6.02 6.22 12.34
CA VAL A 54 -5.54 4.99 11.69
C VAL A 54 -5.76 5.10 10.19
N PHE A 55 -4.67 5.00 9.44
CA PHE A 55 -4.67 5.01 7.98
C PHE A 55 -4.30 3.64 7.46
N LEU A 56 -4.90 3.28 6.33
CA LEU A 56 -4.58 2.05 5.61
C LEU A 56 -4.06 2.46 4.23
N GLU A 57 -2.84 2.04 3.91
CA GLU A 57 -2.18 2.33 2.66
C GLU A 57 -2.08 1.06 1.82
N PHE A 58 -2.35 1.18 0.54
CA PHE A 58 -2.23 0.07 -0.40
C PHE A 58 -1.30 0.43 -1.53
N LEU A 59 -0.49 -0.55 -1.93
CA LEU A 59 0.33 -0.46 -3.13
C LEU A 59 0.04 -1.71 -3.95
N GLU A 60 -0.45 -1.52 -5.17
CA GLU A 60 -0.85 -2.64 -6.02
C GLU A 60 -0.08 -2.57 -7.33
N PHE A 61 0.47 -3.71 -7.75
CA PHE A 61 1.33 -3.76 -8.93
C PHE A 61 1.31 -5.15 -9.56
N GLY A 62 1.62 -5.19 -10.85
CA GLY A 62 1.89 -6.44 -11.57
C GLY A 62 3.38 -6.69 -11.63
N PRO A 63 3.81 -7.80 -12.25
CA PRO A 63 5.24 -8.13 -12.33
C PRO A 63 6.04 -7.10 -13.12
N GLU A 64 5.41 -6.46 -14.10
CA GLU A 64 6.06 -5.43 -14.91
C GLU A 64 6.13 -4.08 -14.23
N SER A 65 5.32 -3.88 -13.19
CA SER A 65 5.25 -2.64 -12.45
C SER A 65 5.54 -2.84 -10.97
N ASP A 66 6.32 -3.88 -10.66
CA ASP A 66 6.74 -4.12 -9.27
C ASP A 66 7.69 -3.02 -8.88
N VAL A 67 7.19 -2.09 -8.08
CA VAL A 67 7.91 -0.88 -7.72
C VAL A 67 8.64 -1.00 -6.39
N ARG A 68 8.60 -2.19 -5.77
CA ARG A 68 9.22 -2.37 -4.45
C ARG A 68 10.72 -2.16 -4.45
N SER A 69 11.37 -2.30 -5.60
CA SER A 69 12.80 -2.04 -5.74
C SER A 69 13.11 -0.70 -6.41
N ASP A 70 12.09 0.06 -6.80
CA ASP A 70 12.30 1.37 -7.40
C ASP A 70 12.83 2.35 -6.35
N PRO A 71 13.96 3.03 -6.61
CA PRO A 71 14.56 3.90 -5.60
C PRO A 71 13.65 5.00 -5.08
N ALA A 72 12.85 5.61 -5.94
CA ALA A 72 11.94 6.69 -5.53
C ALA A 72 10.82 6.16 -4.65
N VAL A 73 10.30 4.97 -4.94
CA VAL A 73 9.27 4.33 -4.11
C VAL A 73 9.85 3.92 -2.77
N VAL A 74 11.03 3.30 -2.79
CA VAL A 74 11.72 2.90 -1.55
C VAL A 74 11.96 4.11 -0.66
N GLU A 75 12.41 5.22 -1.24
CA GLU A 75 12.65 6.46 -0.50
C GLU A 75 11.35 7.01 0.09
N GLY A 76 10.27 6.99 -0.70
CA GLY A 76 8.96 7.45 -0.22
C GLY A 76 8.46 6.64 0.96
N ILE A 77 8.60 5.33 0.91
CA ILE A 77 8.22 4.43 2.01
C ILE A 77 9.10 4.70 3.22
N ARG A 78 10.41 4.84 3.01
CA ARG A 78 11.35 5.12 4.10
C ARG A 78 11.01 6.42 4.81
N ASN A 79 10.66 7.46 4.06
CA ASN A 79 10.31 8.75 4.64
C ASN A 79 9.04 8.65 5.50
N LEU A 80 8.06 7.88 5.06
CA LEU A 80 6.86 7.63 5.86
C LEU A 80 7.20 6.89 7.16
N HIS A 81 8.06 5.87 7.09
CA HIS A 81 8.49 5.15 8.29
C HIS A 81 9.29 6.05 9.23
N ASN A 82 10.16 6.90 8.70
CA ASN A 82 10.97 7.79 9.52
C ASN A 82 10.13 8.82 10.27
N GLU A 83 9.08 9.35 9.61
CA GLU A 83 8.27 10.40 10.20
C GLU A 83 7.12 9.87 11.06
N PHE A 84 6.55 8.73 10.70
CA PHE A 84 5.35 8.21 11.37
C PHE A 84 5.56 6.86 12.02
N GLY A 85 6.79 6.36 11.98
CA GLY A 85 7.15 5.11 12.64
C GLY A 85 6.71 3.88 11.88
N MET A 86 6.87 2.76 12.53
CA MET A 86 6.53 1.47 11.96
C MET A 86 5.01 1.29 11.87
N PRO A 87 4.56 0.36 11.05
CA PRO A 87 3.12 0.12 10.90
C PRO A 87 2.41 -0.12 12.24
N TYR A 88 1.21 0.36 12.33
CA TYR A 88 0.37 0.28 13.52
C TYR A 88 -0.61 -0.89 13.38
N PRO A 89 -0.88 -1.64 14.44
CA PRO A 89 -0.32 -1.51 15.80
C PRO A 89 1.02 -2.22 15.99
N SER A 90 1.51 -2.89 14.98
CA SER A 90 2.81 -3.56 15.03
C SER A 90 3.36 -3.75 13.62
N PRO A 91 4.66 -4.06 13.46
CA PRO A 91 5.22 -4.35 12.14
C PRO A 91 4.53 -5.51 11.42
N ASN A 92 3.87 -6.40 12.16
CA ASN A 92 3.17 -7.54 11.57
C ASN A 92 1.92 -7.16 10.80
N THR A 93 1.54 -5.88 10.81
CA THR A 93 0.39 -5.41 10.04
C THR A 93 0.73 -5.07 8.59
N ILE A 94 1.98 -5.24 8.17
CA ILE A 94 2.31 -5.20 6.75
C ILE A 94 1.89 -6.54 6.17
N GLU A 95 1.05 -6.50 5.15
CA GLU A 95 0.53 -7.72 4.53
C GLU A 95 0.71 -7.67 3.03
N GLU A 96 1.03 -8.81 2.45
CA GLU A 96 1.11 -8.93 0.99
C GLU A 96 0.03 -9.92 0.53
N TRP A 97 -0.69 -9.51 -0.49
CA TRP A 97 -1.84 -10.24 -1.03
C TRP A 97 -1.56 -10.58 -2.49
N VAL A 98 -1.94 -11.77 -2.89
CA VAL A 98 -1.77 -12.25 -4.25
C VAL A 98 -3.13 -12.32 -4.92
N GLU A 99 -3.21 -11.79 -6.12
CA GLU A 99 -4.43 -11.86 -6.90
C GLU A 99 -4.85 -13.31 -7.12
N ILE A 100 -6.14 -13.57 -6.99
CA ILE A 100 -6.72 -14.86 -7.32
C ILE A 100 -7.46 -14.69 -8.64
N THR A 101 -7.16 -15.58 -9.59
CA THR A 101 -7.88 -15.63 -10.85
C THR A 101 -8.54 -16.99 -10.98
N ALA A 102 -9.75 -16.99 -11.51
CA ALA A 102 -10.49 -18.22 -11.75
C ALA A 102 -11.19 -18.12 -13.09
N PRO A 103 -11.37 -19.24 -13.79
CA PRO A 103 -12.18 -19.23 -15.00
C PRO A 103 -13.56 -18.69 -14.72
N ALA A 104 -14.13 -17.91 -15.66
CA ALA A 104 -15.41 -17.24 -15.46
C ALA A 104 -16.52 -18.22 -15.06
N ARG A 105 -16.49 -19.44 -15.59
CA ARG A 105 -17.50 -20.45 -15.31
C ARG A 105 -17.49 -20.94 -13.86
N GLU A 106 -16.46 -20.64 -13.11
CA GLU A 106 -16.35 -21.04 -11.72
C GLU A 106 -16.85 -19.98 -10.76
N LEU A 107 -17.16 -18.83 -11.28
CA LEU A 107 -17.68 -17.75 -10.44
C LEU A 107 -19.14 -18.04 -10.09
N PRO A 108 -19.55 -17.81 -8.85
CA PRO A 108 -20.93 -18.00 -8.45
C PRO A 108 -21.89 -17.07 -9.18
#